data_5b3af99059d1f30bd950a50d6e8f2beb
#
_entry.id   5b3af99059d1f30bd950a50d6e8f2beb
#
_cell.length_a   1.000
_cell.length_b   1.000
_cell.length_c   1.000
_cell.angle_alpha   90.00
_cell.angle_beta   90.00
_cell.angle_gamma   90.00
#
_symmetry.space_group_name_H-M   'P 1'
#
loop_
_entity.id
_entity.type
_entity.pdbx_description
1 polymer ?
#
loop_
_entity_poly.entity_id
_entity_poly.type
_entity_poly.pdbx_seq_one_letter_code
_entity_poly.pdbx_strand_id
1 'polypeptide(L)'
;MSGDTIKVFVGCDPNNCDLEQMMVLDYSIRKHTQQPVEIVWMQLSRDENSAWFSDPANKRGWQTEKWATPFSGFRWAIPEYCGFEGRAIYMDADVVVLCDLAELWQHPMAAGSMVAGKGGKYNARLCTC
;
A
#
# COMPACT_ATOMS: atom_id res chain seq x y z
N MET A 1 -17.51 -17.49 -1.38
CA MET A 1 -18.00 -16.13 -1.47
C MET A 1 -16.95 -15.23 -2.01
N SER A 2 -17.27 -14.54 -3.05
CA SER A 2 -16.39 -13.53 -3.63
C SER A 2 -16.32 -12.26 -2.78
N GLY A 3 -16.57 -12.40 -1.47
CA GLY A 3 -16.76 -11.24 -0.60
C GLY A 3 -15.53 -10.71 0.10
N ASP A 4 -14.37 -11.31 -0.15
CA ASP A 4 -13.16 -10.83 0.50
C ASP A 4 -12.78 -9.44 -0.03
N THR A 5 -12.57 -8.52 0.89
CA THR A 5 -12.11 -7.19 0.53
C THR A 5 -10.60 -7.25 0.24
N ILE A 6 -10.22 -6.76 -0.93
CA ILE A 6 -8.81 -6.60 -1.29
C ILE A 6 -8.25 -5.42 -0.51
N LYS A 7 -7.22 -5.66 0.29
CA LYS A 7 -6.58 -4.62 1.09
C LYS A 7 -5.31 -4.15 0.40
N VAL A 8 -5.29 -2.87 0.04
CA VAL A 8 -4.16 -2.24 -0.65
C VAL A 8 -3.60 -1.14 0.25
N PHE A 9 -2.30 -1.19 0.47
CA PHE A 9 -1.59 -0.21 1.29
C PHE A 9 -0.67 0.60 0.39
N VAL A 10 -0.79 1.92 0.44
CA VAL A 10 -0.04 2.84 -0.42
C VAL A 10 0.69 3.86 0.44
N GLY A 11 2.02 3.92 0.29
CA GLY A 11 2.82 4.95 0.93
C GLY A 11 2.68 6.28 0.20
N CYS A 12 2.40 7.35 0.94
CA CYS A 12 2.07 8.66 0.38
C CYS A 12 2.94 9.75 0.97
N ASP A 13 3.21 10.78 0.16
CA ASP A 13 3.92 11.96 0.62
C ASP A 13 3.06 12.75 1.61
N PRO A 14 3.61 13.15 2.78
CA PRO A 14 2.85 13.87 3.79
C PRO A 14 2.40 15.27 3.34
N ASN A 15 3.01 15.83 2.30
CA ASN A 15 2.66 17.16 1.79
C ASN A 15 1.74 17.10 0.57
N ASN A 16 1.19 15.92 0.26
CA ASN A 16 0.29 15.70 -0.86
C ASN A 16 0.91 16.03 -2.24
N CYS A 17 2.24 15.91 -2.36
CA CYS A 17 2.91 16.15 -3.64
C CYS A 17 2.52 15.12 -4.70
N ASP A 18 2.03 13.96 -4.28
CA ASP A 18 1.64 12.86 -5.16
C ASP A 18 0.11 12.67 -5.23
N LEU A 19 -0.67 13.70 -4.90
CA LEU A 19 -2.12 13.59 -4.85
C LEU A 19 -2.73 13.16 -6.18
N GLU A 20 -2.22 13.68 -7.29
CA GLU A 20 -2.73 13.31 -8.61
C GLU A 20 -2.45 11.83 -8.91
N GLN A 21 -1.25 11.36 -8.59
CA GLN A 21 -0.91 9.95 -8.76
C GLN A 21 -1.80 9.05 -7.89
N MET A 22 -2.10 9.48 -6.67
CA MET A 22 -2.99 8.74 -5.77
C MET A 22 -4.38 8.59 -6.39
N MET A 23 -4.91 9.65 -6.99
CA MET A 23 -6.21 9.62 -7.64
C MET A 23 -6.24 8.69 -8.85
N VAL A 24 -5.18 8.72 -9.65
CA VAL A 24 -5.05 7.83 -10.83
C VAL A 24 -4.94 6.39 -10.38
N LEU A 25 -4.15 6.12 -9.35
CA LEU A 25 -4.00 4.78 -8.81
C LEU A 25 -5.33 4.24 -8.29
N ASP A 26 -6.04 5.00 -7.47
CA ASP A 26 -7.35 4.63 -6.93
C ASP A 26 -8.31 4.27 -8.07
N TYR A 27 -8.43 5.14 -9.06
CA TYR A 27 -9.28 4.90 -10.22
C TYR A 27 -8.89 3.62 -10.95
N SER A 28 -7.59 3.42 -11.20
CA SER A 28 -7.11 2.27 -11.96
C SER A 28 -7.36 0.95 -11.24
N ILE A 29 -7.22 0.93 -9.92
CA ILE A 29 -7.50 -0.25 -9.12
C ILE A 29 -8.98 -0.63 -9.26
N ARG A 30 -9.87 0.32 -9.03
CA ARG A 30 -11.30 0.04 -8.99
C ARG A 30 -11.90 -0.21 -10.37
N LYS A 31 -11.28 0.34 -11.40
CA LYS A 31 -11.71 0.13 -12.80
C LYS A 31 -11.59 -1.34 -13.23
N HIS A 32 -10.59 -2.04 -12.73
CA HIS A 32 -10.25 -3.37 -13.21
C HIS A 32 -10.72 -4.52 -12.32
N THR A 33 -11.37 -4.22 -11.19
CA THR A 33 -11.89 -5.27 -10.32
C THR A 33 -13.34 -4.98 -9.91
N GLN A 34 -14.11 -6.04 -9.72
CA GLN A 34 -15.46 -5.95 -9.18
C GLN A 34 -15.51 -6.28 -7.69
N GLN A 35 -14.40 -6.74 -7.12
CA GLN A 35 -14.34 -7.02 -5.69
C GLN A 35 -14.22 -5.72 -4.89
N PRO A 36 -14.74 -5.71 -3.65
CA PRO A 36 -14.51 -4.56 -2.76
C PRO A 36 -13.02 -4.35 -2.54
N VAL A 37 -12.58 -3.10 -2.57
CA VAL A 37 -11.20 -2.73 -2.35
C VAL A 37 -11.17 -1.69 -1.22
N GLU A 38 -10.34 -1.95 -0.23
CA GLU A 38 -10.00 -0.98 0.81
C GLU A 38 -8.58 -0.50 0.56
N ILE A 39 -8.42 0.80 0.34
CA ILE A 39 -7.12 1.42 0.15
C ILE A 39 -6.75 2.17 1.41
N VAL A 40 -5.64 1.77 2.02
CA VAL A 40 -5.09 2.43 3.20
C VAL A 40 -3.95 3.33 2.73
N TRP A 41 -4.17 4.64 2.82
CA TRP A 41 -3.17 5.64 2.46
C TRP A 41 -2.27 5.89 3.66
N MET A 42 -1.05 5.36 3.60
CA MET A 42 -0.09 5.48 4.68
C MET A 42 0.64 6.82 4.56
N GLN A 43 0.09 7.83 5.20
CA GLN A 43 0.59 9.21 5.13
C GLN A 43 0.83 9.72 6.54
N LEU A 44 2.02 10.26 6.80
CA LEU A 44 2.34 10.83 8.10
C LEU A 44 1.30 11.88 8.49
N SER A 45 0.87 11.83 9.74
CA SER A 45 -0.16 12.69 10.28
C SER A 45 0.30 13.33 11.59
N ARG A 46 -0.17 14.53 11.85
CA ARG A 46 -0.02 15.19 13.16
C ARG A 46 -1.16 14.86 14.12
N ASP A 47 -2.13 14.11 13.66
CA ASP A 47 -3.26 13.66 14.49
C ASP A 47 -2.81 12.48 15.36
N GLU A 48 -2.85 12.67 16.68
CA GLU A 48 -2.45 11.66 17.64
C GLU A 48 -3.28 10.38 17.55
N ASN A 49 -4.48 10.45 16.99
CA ASN A 49 -5.35 9.29 16.83
C ASN A 49 -5.09 8.53 15.53
N SER A 50 -4.21 9.02 14.67
CA SER A 50 -3.86 8.34 13.43
C SER A 50 -2.85 7.22 13.70
N ALA A 51 -3.01 6.10 12.99
CA ALA A 51 -2.00 5.04 12.98
C ALA A 51 -0.67 5.53 12.40
N TRP A 52 -0.68 6.62 11.65
CA TRP A 52 0.48 7.19 10.98
C TRP A 52 0.96 8.48 11.65
N PHE A 53 0.66 8.62 12.93
CA PHE A 53 1.05 9.80 13.70
C PHE A 53 2.57 9.93 13.80
N SER A 54 3.06 11.14 13.62
CA SER A 54 4.48 11.47 13.80
C SER A 54 4.61 12.88 14.35
N ASP A 55 5.39 12.99 15.41
CA ASP A 55 5.80 14.28 15.99
C ASP A 55 7.30 14.20 16.27
N PRO A 56 8.13 14.45 15.26
CA PRO A 56 9.58 14.29 15.40
C PRO A 56 10.19 15.29 16.40
N ALA A 57 9.59 16.46 16.58
CA ALA A 57 10.10 17.45 17.53
C ALA A 57 10.07 16.94 18.96
N ASN A 58 9.07 16.15 19.32
CA ASN A 58 8.90 15.56 20.65
C ASN A 58 9.24 14.06 20.65
N LYS A 59 9.76 13.53 19.58
CA LYS A 59 10.13 12.11 19.42
C LYS A 59 8.97 11.17 19.70
N ARG A 60 7.76 11.54 19.26
CA ARG A 60 6.55 10.74 19.42
C ARG A 60 6.11 10.20 18.08
N GLY A 61 5.52 9.00 18.09
CA GLY A 61 5.03 8.36 16.88
C GLY A 61 6.16 7.90 15.96
N TRP A 62 5.90 7.88 14.66
CA TRP A 62 6.85 7.39 13.67
C TRP A 62 8.07 8.30 13.56
N GLN A 63 9.26 7.70 13.62
CA GLN A 63 10.54 8.40 13.45
C GLN A 63 11.07 8.07 12.05
N THR A 64 11.03 9.05 11.16
CA THR A 64 11.29 8.82 9.73
C THR A 64 12.57 9.45 9.21
N GLU A 65 13.40 10.05 10.07
CA GLU A 65 14.59 10.79 9.65
C GLU A 65 15.59 9.93 8.88
N LYS A 66 15.62 8.63 9.18
CA LYS A 66 16.55 7.71 8.53
C LYS A 66 15.95 7.00 7.32
N TRP A 67 14.71 7.28 7.00
CA TRP A 67 14.08 6.68 5.83
C TRP A 67 14.48 7.43 4.57
N ALA A 68 14.58 6.70 3.45
CA ALA A 68 14.87 7.29 2.17
C ALA A 68 13.81 8.31 1.73
N THR A 69 12.54 8.04 2.08
CA THR A 69 11.43 8.96 1.88
C THR A 69 10.58 8.98 3.16
N PRO A 70 9.73 10.01 3.36
CA PRO A 70 8.88 10.09 4.56
C PRO A 70 7.88 8.96 4.72
N PHE A 71 7.75 8.08 3.74
CA PHE A 71 6.79 6.98 3.79
C PHE A 71 7.41 5.60 3.48
N SER A 72 8.70 5.53 3.18
CA SER A 72 9.32 4.29 2.67
C SER A 72 9.34 3.16 3.70
N GLY A 73 9.34 3.47 4.99
CA GLY A 73 9.36 2.47 6.04
C GLY A 73 7.99 1.93 6.42
N PHE A 74 6.92 2.53 5.97
CA PHE A 74 5.57 2.10 6.34
C PHE A 74 5.24 0.68 5.88
N ARG A 75 5.90 0.19 4.82
CA ARG A 75 5.68 -1.17 4.35
C ARG A 75 5.89 -2.21 5.45
N TRP A 76 6.77 -1.92 6.39
CA TRP A 76 7.09 -2.83 7.49
C TRP A 76 6.05 -2.81 8.61
N ALA A 77 5.16 -1.82 8.60
CA ALA A 77 4.06 -1.72 9.56
C ALA A 77 2.84 -2.53 9.14
N ILE A 78 2.77 -2.96 7.89
CA ILE A 78 1.57 -3.63 7.35
C ILE A 78 1.23 -4.93 8.11
N PRO A 79 2.20 -5.83 8.41
CA PRO A 79 1.86 -7.04 9.16
C PRO A 79 1.21 -6.73 10.50
N GLU A 80 1.77 -5.79 11.26
CA GLU A 80 1.21 -5.42 12.56
C GLU A 80 -0.16 -4.77 12.43
N TYR A 81 -0.32 -3.88 11.46
CA TYR A 81 -1.60 -3.22 11.18
C TYR A 81 -2.69 -4.25 10.87
N CYS A 82 -2.34 -5.33 10.18
CA CYS A 82 -3.26 -6.40 9.84
C CYS A 82 -3.40 -7.48 10.93
N GLY A 83 -2.77 -7.30 12.09
CA GLY A 83 -2.80 -8.30 13.16
C GLY A 83 -2.08 -9.59 12.82
N PHE A 84 -1.12 -9.52 11.91
CA PHE A 84 -0.34 -10.68 11.43
C PHE A 84 -1.19 -11.78 10.79
N GLU A 85 -2.36 -11.39 10.26
CA GLU A 85 -3.29 -12.34 9.62
C GLU A 85 -3.72 -11.83 8.26
N GLY A 86 -4.04 -12.76 7.36
CA GLY A 86 -4.59 -12.46 6.05
C GLY A 86 -3.56 -12.02 5.04
N ARG A 87 -4.02 -11.28 4.06
CA ARG A 87 -3.19 -10.77 2.96
C ARG A 87 -3.28 -9.25 2.87
N ALA A 88 -2.24 -8.68 2.32
CA ALA A 88 -2.20 -7.25 2.01
C ALA A 88 -1.35 -7.05 0.76
N ILE A 89 -1.71 -6.05 -0.03
CA ILE A 89 -0.93 -5.64 -1.19
C ILE A 89 -0.31 -4.28 -0.87
N TYR A 90 0.98 -4.13 -1.07
CA TYR A 90 1.66 -2.84 -0.97
C TYR A 90 2.03 -2.36 -2.36
N MET A 91 1.82 -1.08 -2.64
CA MET A 91 2.29 -0.45 -3.88
C MET A 91 2.62 1.01 -3.64
N ASP A 92 3.45 1.56 -4.52
CA ASP A 92 3.79 2.97 -4.50
C ASP A 92 2.67 3.80 -5.15
N ALA A 93 2.59 5.07 -4.78
CA ALA A 93 1.53 5.95 -5.27
C ALA A 93 1.63 6.25 -6.78
N ASP A 94 2.81 6.11 -7.36
CA ASP A 94 3.06 6.41 -8.77
C ASP A 94 2.83 5.20 -9.70
N VAL A 95 2.12 4.20 -9.22
CA VAL A 95 1.79 2.98 -9.96
C VAL A 95 0.41 3.14 -10.60
N VAL A 96 0.24 2.56 -11.78
CA VAL A 96 -1.06 2.44 -12.44
C VAL A 96 -1.37 0.96 -12.61
N VAL A 97 -2.57 0.56 -12.19
CA VAL A 97 -3.00 -0.83 -12.27
C VAL A 97 -3.72 -1.06 -13.60
N LEU A 98 -3.28 -2.06 -14.36
CA LEU A 98 -3.80 -2.36 -15.70
C LEU A 98 -4.58 -3.66 -15.78
N CYS A 99 -4.82 -4.32 -14.65
CA CYS A 99 -5.51 -5.60 -14.63
C CYS A 99 -6.22 -5.79 -13.29
N ASP A 100 -7.00 -6.86 -13.18
CA ASP A 100 -7.78 -7.13 -11.98
C ASP A 100 -6.86 -7.59 -10.84
N LEU A 101 -6.78 -6.81 -9.77
CA LEU A 101 -5.99 -7.17 -8.59
C LEU A 101 -6.48 -8.44 -7.89
N ALA A 102 -7.72 -8.88 -8.17
CA ALA A 102 -8.20 -10.13 -7.60
C ALA A 102 -7.32 -11.32 -8.01
N GLU A 103 -6.72 -11.28 -9.19
CA GLU A 103 -5.80 -12.32 -9.64
C GLU A 103 -4.57 -12.40 -8.72
N LEU A 104 -3.98 -11.25 -8.39
CA LEU A 104 -2.86 -11.20 -7.46
C LEU A 104 -3.31 -11.56 -6.04
N TRP A 105 -4.47 -11.08 -5.64
CA TRP A 105 -5.03 -11.33 -4.31
C TRP A 105 -5.24 -12.80 -4.04
N GLN A 106 -5.61 -13.57 -5.07
CA GLN A 106 -5.87 -15.00 -4.99
C GLN A 106 -4.64 -15.86 -5.29
N HIS A 107 -3.51 -15.24 -5.61
CA HIS A 107 -2.29 -15.99 -5.96
C HIS A 107 -1.87 -16.89 -4.80
N PRO A 108 -1.61 -18.19 -5.07
CA PRO A 108 -1.20 -19.10 -3.99
C PRO A 108 0.09 -18.66 -3.32
N MET A 109 0.08 -18.60 -2.00
CA MET A 109 1.25 -18.26 -1.18
C MET A 109 1.25 -19.11 0.08
N ALA A 110 2.44 -19.53 0.50
CA ALA A 110 2.60 -20.13 1.81
C ALA A 110 2.46 -19.07 2.90
N ALA A 111 2.02 -19.47 4.09
CA ALA A 111 1.91 -18.56 5.22
C ALA A 111 3.28 -17.91 5.52
N GLY A 112 3.28 -16.62 5.78
CA GLY A 112 4.50 -15.86 6.03
C GLY A 112 5.32 -15.56 4.78
N SER A 113 4.80 -15.86 3.60
CA SER A 113 5.48 -15.60 2.34
C SER A 113 5.12 -14.25 1.75
N MET A 114 5.93 -13.80 0.82
CA MET A 114 5.71 -12.58 0.08
C MET A 114 5.92 -12.84 -1.41
N VAL A 115 5.05 -12.26 -2.23
CA VAL A 115 5.20 -12.23 -3.68
C VAL A 115 5.54 -10.81 -4.08
N ALA A 116 6.60 -10.64 -4.84
CA ALA A 116 7.03 -9.33 -5.30
C ALA A 116 6.93 -9.23 -6.81
N GLY A 117 6.52 -8.07 -7.28
CA GLY A 117 6.56 -7.77 -8.70
C GLY A 117 8.01 -7.64 -9.16
N LYS A 118 8.30 -8.25 -10.30
CA LYS A 118 9.64 -8.16 -10.89
C LYS A 118 9.76 -6.84 -11.64
N GLY A 119 10.64 -5.99 -11.19
CA GLY A 119 10.97 -4.76 -11.89
C GLY A 119 11.77 -5.05 -13.16
N GLY A 120 11.66 -4.18 -14.15
CA GLY A 120 12.43 -4.32 -15.36
C GLY A 120 12.08 -3.22 -16.35
N LYS A 121 12.79 -3.26 -17.47
CA LYS A 121 12.67 -2.25 -18.53
C LYS A 121 11.23 -2.11 -19.05
N TYR A 122 10.47 -3.18 -19.01
CA TYR A 122 9.08 -3.21 -19.47
C TYR A 122 8.17 -3.55 -18.30
N ASN A 123 8.20 -2.76 -17.30
CA ASN A 123 7.41 -2.91 -16.10
C ASN A 123 6.37 -3.99 -16.14
N ALA A 124 6.70 -5.07 -15.54
CA ALA A 124 5.77 -6.15 -15.42
C ALA A 124 4.47 -5.64 -14.81
N ARG A 125 3.37 -6.14 -15.31
CA ARG A 125 2.10 -5.90 -14.70
C ARG A 125 2.12 -6.43 -13.28
N LEU A 126 1.56 -5.67 -12.35
CA LEU A 126 1.52 -6.09 -10.94
C LEU A 126 0.82 -7.44 -10.76
N CYS A 127 -0.13 -7.73 -11.60
CA CYS A 127 -0.91 -8.96 -11.50
C CYS A 127 -0.30 -10.15 -12.23
N THR A 128 0.89 -10.02 -12.79
CA THR A 128 1.60 -11.11 -13.46
C THR A 128 2.96 -11.35 -12.82
N CYS A 129 2.99 -11.36 -11.56
CA CYS A 129 4.23 -11.59 -10.81
C CYS A 129 4.73 -13.02 -10.94
#